data_11cdc2d51e3a0f65859ac8db162f0665
#
_entry.id   11cdc2d51e3a0f65859ac8db162f0665
#
_cell.length_a   1.000
_cell.length_b   1.000
_cell.length_c   1.000
_cell.angle_alpha   90.00
_cell.angle_beta   90.00
_cell.angle_gamma   90.00
#
_symmetry.space_group_name_H-M   'P 1'
#
loop_
_entity.id
_entity.type
_entity.pdbx_description
1 polymer ?
#
loop_
_entity_poly.entity_id
_entity_poly.type
_entity_poly.pdbx_seq_one_letter_code
_entity_poly.pdbx_strand_id
1 'polypeptide(L)'
;MSDIQSPAVAVSPAVTDEYAPILPDVPAVELIAQIEHLRREQRAVILAHNYQIPEIQDLADFTGDSLGLAVEASETDADMIVFCGVHFMAESAKILSPGKRVFLPHLGAGCALADAITPESLDDWKERYPGYTVVTYVNSSAEVKAESHICCTSANAVSVVRSLDTDKVLFTPDRNLGRWVAEQVPEKEIAIYDGVCPTHDVLRQASVNLTRTEYPEAVVIAHPECRQDVVEAAHEVCSTTGMLKAVEKYPHAKIFIIATESGMIHQLAKRFPDKQFIPADGCIGCRLHCPYMKVTGLQDVYFSLLDERFEITLDEEVLEGARLSLERMMAVPRDN
;
A
#
# COMPACT_ATOMS: atom_id res chain seq x y z
N MET A 1 23.50 -1.46 33.63
CA MET A 1 23.89 -1.34 32.22
C MET A 1 23.73 -2.74 31.65
N SER A 2 22.57 -3.06 31.14
CA SER A 2 22.25 -4.34 30.52
C SER A 2 22.15 -4.08 29.01
N ASP A 3 23.05 -4.71 28.25
CA ASP A 3 23.13 -4.65 26.80
C ASP A 3 21.82 -5.19 26.20
N ILE A 4 21.01 -4.31 25.67
CA ILE A 4 19.88 -4.68 24.83
C ILE A 4 20.47 -4.91 23.43
N GLN A 5 20.78 -6.16 23.12
CA GLN A 5 21.02 -6.58 21.74
C GLN A 5 19.71 -6.52 20.97
N SER A 6 19.66 -5.63 19.99
CA SER A 6 18.59 -5.63 18.98
C SER A 6 18.58 -6.98 18.28
N PRO A 7 17.39 -7.61 18.05
CA PRO A 7 17.31 -8.81 17.24
C PRO A 7 17.74 -8.48 15.81
N ALA A 8 18.62 -9.32 15.27
CA ALA A 8 19.04 -9.23 13.88
C ALA A 8 17.82 -9.41 12.98
N VAL A 9 17.51 -8.39 12.19
CA VAL A 9 16.53 -8.47 11.10
C VAL A 9 17.02 -9.59 10.17
N ALA A 10 16.25 -10.66 10.07
CA ALA A 10 16.47 -11.70 9.08
C ALA A 10 16.26 -11.08 7.70
N VAL A 11 17.35 -10.78 7.01
CA VAL A 11 17.30 -10.40 5.59
C VAL A 11 16.81 -11.63 4.84
N SER A 12 15.65 -11.50 4.21
CA SER A 12 15.14 -12.52 3.27
C SER A 12 16.25 -12.90 2.29
N PRO A 13 16.46 -14.17 1.97
CA PRO A 13 17.57 -14.59 1.10
C PRO A 13 17.48 -13.81 -0.21
N ALA A 14 18.61 -13.26 -0.64
CA ALA A 14 18.72 -12.57 -1.93
C ALA A 14 18.07 -13.45 -3.01
N VAL A 15 17.00 -12.94 -3.63
CA VAL A 15 16.41 -13.56 -4.81
C VAL A 15 17.52 -13.57 -5.86
N THR A 16 18.06 -14.74 -6.12
CA THR A 16 19.06 -14.89 -7.18
C THR A 16 18.39 -14.61 -8.51
N ASP A 17 19.08 -13.86 -9.38
CA ASP A 17 18.67 -13.43 -10.74
C ASP A 17 18.30 -14.58 -11.72
N GLU A 18 18.00 -15.76 -11.22
CA GLU A 18 17.77 -16.98 -11.99
C GLU A 18 16.41 -17.01 -12.73
N TYR A 19 15.54 -15.98 -12.55
CA TYR A 19 14.15 -16.05 -12.99
C TYR A 19 13.67 -14.97 -13.98
N ALA A 20 14.48 -14.05 -14.41
CA ALA A 20 14.10 -13.11 -15.45
C ALA A 20 14.76 -13.51 -16.79
N PRO A 21 14.06 -14.20 -17.70
CA PRO A 21 14.52 -14.23 -19.08
C PRO A 21 14.44 -12.78 -19.59
N ILE A 22 15.60 -12.17 -19.78
CA ILE A 22 15.72 -10.87 -20.44
C ILE A 22 15.24 -11.09 -21.87
N LEU A 23 14.07 -10.52 -22.22
CA LEU A 23 13.71 -10.42 -23.61
C LEU A 23 14.75 -9.52 -24.29
N PRO A 24 15.35 -9.95 -25.42
CA PRO A 24 16.19 -9.06 -26.18
C PRO A 24 15.36 -7.81 -26.53
N ASP A 25 15.96 -6.63 -26.47
CA ASP A 25 15.43 -5.28 -26.72
C ASP A 25 14.11 -5.19 -27.49
N VAL A 26 12.99 -5.67 -26.90
CA VAL A 26 11.66 -5.49 -27.47
C VAL A 26 11.21 -4.07 -27.11
N PRO A 27 10.87 -3.23 -28.09
CA PRO A 27 10.38 -1.89 -27.82
C PRO A 27 9.15 -1.92 -26.89
N ALA A 28 9.08 -1.01 -25.94
CA ALA A 28 7.96 -0.95 -24.98
C ALA A 28 6.58 -0.96 -25.65
N VAL A 29 6.45 -0.27 -26.79
CA VAL A 29 5.19 -0.23 -27.57
C VAL A 29 4.79 -1.62 -28.09
N GLU A 30 5.76 -2.41 -28.53
CA GLU A 30 5.50 -3.77 -29.00
C GLU A 30 5.13 -4.70 -27.83
N LEU A 31 5.83 -4.56 -26.72
CA LEU A 31 5.56 -5.33 -25.51
C LEU A 31 4.17 -5.02 -24.93
N ILE A 32 3.77 -3.75 -24.91
CA ILE A 32 2.42 -3.33 -24.50
C ILE A 32 1.36 -3.96 -25.43
N ALA A 33 1.60 -3.97 -26.74
CA ALA A 33 0.65 -4.58 -27.68
C ALA A 33 0.50 -6.10 -27.45
N GLN A 34 1.59 -6.79 -27.12
CA GLN A 34 1.58 -8.22 -26.78
C GLN A 34 0.86 -8.47 -25.43
N ILE A 35 1.11 -7.65 -24.42
CA ILE A 35 0.39 -7.70 -23.13
C ILE A 35 -1.11 -7.52 -23.35
N GLU A 36 -1.52 -6.53 -24.13
CA GLU A 36 -2.92 -6.27 -24.45
C GLU A 36 -3.59 -7.43 -25.20
N HIS A 37 -2.85 -8.14 -26.04
CA HIS A 37 -3.35 -9.35 -26.72
C HIS A 37 -3.56 -10.48 -25.73
N LEU A 38 -2.54 -10.83 -24.93
CA LEU A 38 -2.60 -11.88 -23.91
C LEU A 38 -3.69 -11.61 -22.86
N ARG A 39 -3.80 -10.35 -22.40
CA ARG A 39 -4.84 -9.93 -21.45
C ARG A 39 -6.25 -10.29 -21.95
N ARG A 40 -6.53 -10.05 -23.22
CA ARG A 40 -7.84 -10.39 -23.81
C ARG A 40 -8.03 -11.90 -23.96
N GLU A 41 -7.00 -12.63 -24.39
CA GLU A 41 -7.06 -14.08 -24.53
C GLU A 41 -7.28 -14.78 -23.19
N GLN A 42 -6.61 -14.32 -22.13
CA GLN A 42 -6.69 -14.88 -20.78
C GLN A 42 -7.92 -14.36 -20.00
N ARG A 43 -8.72 -13.44 -20.56
CA ARG A 43 -9.77 -12.73 -19.84
C ARG A 43 -9.25 -12.12 -18.53
N ALA A 44 -8.06 -11.53 -18.60
CA ALA A 44 -7.35 -10.98 -17.45
C ALA A 44 -7.66 -9.50 -17.24
N VAL A 45 -7.63 -9.07 -15.97
CA VAL A 45 -7.60 -7.67 -15.55
C VAL A 45 -6.23 -7.35 -14.95
N ILE A 46 -5.69 -6.20 -15.27
CA ILE A 46 -4.45 -5.68 -14.69
C ILE A 46 -4.81 -4.60 -13.67
N LEU A 47 -4.54 -4.87 -12.40
CA LEU A 47 -4.75 -3.95 -11.29
C LEU A 47 -3.42 -3.36 -10.86
N ALA A 48 -3.29 -2.03 -10.74
CA ALA A 48 -2.06 -1.38 -10.34
C ALA A 48 -2.23 -0.43 -9.15
N HIS A 49 -1.30 -0.49 -8.20
CA HIS A 49 -1.26 0.49 -7.12
C HIS A 49 -0.74 1.84 -7.61
N ASN A 50 -1.22 2.93 -7.00
CA ASN A 50 -0.79 4.31 -7.30
C ASN A 50 0.74 4.55 -7.17
N TYR A 51 1.47 3.65 -6.51
CA TYR A 51 2.93 3.72 -6.34
C TYR A 51 3.72 2.97 -7.41
N GLN A 52 3.07 2.34 -8.38
CA GLN A 52 3.76 1.69 -9.50
C GLN A 52 4.51 2.70 -10.39
N ILE A 53 5.37 2.20 -11.26
CA ILE A 53 6.01 3.02 -12.29
C ILE A 53 4.96 3.52 -13.29
N PRO A 54 5.17 4.67 -13.95
CA PRO A 54 4.20 5.25 -14.88
C PRO A 54 3.70 4.28 -15.96
N GLU A 55 4.60 3.48 -16.54
CA GLU A 55 4.29 2.55 -17.61
C GLU A 55 3.30 1.46 -17.16
N ILE A 56 3.41 1.00 -15.92
CA ILE A 56 2.49 0.03 -15.33
C ILE A 56 1.16 0.68 -14.96
N GLN A 57 1.19 1.90 -14.42
CA GLN A 57 -0.03 2.65 -14.12
C GLN A 57 -0.85 2.95 -15.37
N ASP A 58 -0.17 3.26 -16.49
CA ASP A 58 -0.83 3.57 -17.77
C ASP A 58 -1.33 2.32 -18.51
N LEU A 59 -0.72 1.17 -18.25
CA LEU A 59 -1.12 -0.14 -18.78
C LEU A 59 -2.35 -0.72 -18.05
N ALA A 60 -2.51 -0.40 -16.76
CA ALA A 60 -3.52 -1.03 -15.90
C ALA A 60 -4.96 -0.68 -16.32
N ASP A 61 -5.86 -1.64 -16.16
CA ASP A 61 -7.31 -1.43 -16.33
C ASP A 61 -7.86 -0.56 -15.20
N PHE A 62 -7.30 -0.72 -14.00
CA PHE A 62 -7.66 0.07 -12.84
C PHE A 62 -6.40 0.41 -12.01
N THR A 63 -6.28 1.69 -11.64
CA THR A 63 -5.21 2.19 -10.77
C THR A 63 -5.83 2.82 -9.52
N GLY A 64 -5.37 2.41 -8.33
CA GLY A 64 -5.98 2.87 -7.09
C GLY A 64 -5.14 2.67 -5.84
N ASP A 65 -5.75 2.93 -4.68
CA ASP A 65 -5.24 2.55 -3.37
C ASP A 65 -5.62 1.10 -3.01
N SER A 66 -5.08 0.59 -1.89
CA SER A 66 -5.31 -0.79 -1.45
C SER A 66 -6.79 -1.13 -1.31
N LEU A 67 -7.63 -0.20 -0.79
CA LEU A 67 -9.06 -0.44 -0.62
C LEU A 67 -9.80 -0.49 -1.97
N GLY A 68 -9.51 0.46 -2.86
CA GLY A 68 -10.11 0.48 -4.20
C GLY A 68 -9.75 -0.76 -5.01
N LEU A 69 -8.48 -1.19 -4.95
CA LEU A 69 -8.01 -2.39 -5.63
C LEU A 69 -8.60 -3.67 -5.03
N ALA A 70 -8.83 -3.73 -3.72
CA ALA A 70 -9.50 -4.85 -3.07
C ALA A 70 -10.96 -4.98 -3.54
N VAL A 71 -11.69 -3.85 -3.63
CA VAL A 71 -13.06 -3.81 -4.16
C VAL A 71 -13.08 -4.27 -5.61
N GLU A 72 -12.24 -3.68 -6.46
CA GLU A 72 -12.15 -4.04 -7.89
C GLU A 72 -11.83 -5.52 -8.10
N ALA A 73 -10.88 -6.07 -7.32
CA ALA A 73 -10.55 -7.50 -7.37
C ALA A 73 -11.77 -8.38 -7.02
N SER A 74 -12.61 -7.95 -6.07
CA SER A 74 -13.79 -8.70 -5.64
C SER A 74 -14.94 -8.65 -6.65
N GLU A 75 -15.09 -7.53 -7.39
CA GLU A 75 -16.23 -7.25 -8.26
C GLU A 75 -15.97 -7.59 -9.74
N THR A 76 -14.71 -7.65 -10.18
CA THR A 76 -14.38 -7.90 -11.60
C THR A 76 -14.91 -9.23 -12.11
N ASP A 77 -15.37 -9.28 -13.37
CA ASP A 77 -15.78 -10.51 -14.08
C ASP A 77 -14.61 -11.26 -14.75
N ALA A 78 -13.38 -10.78 -14.59
CA ALA A 78 -12.20 -11.40 -15.15
C ALA A 78 -11.93 -12.78 -14.51
N ASP A 79 -11.38 -13.70 -15.31
CA ASP A 79 -10.98 -15.04 -14.83
C ASP A 79 -9.60 -15.01 -14.15
N MET A 80 -8.77 -14.02 -14.54
CA MET A 80 -7.41 -13.82 -14.08
C MET A 80 -7.21 -12.38 -13.62
N ILE A 81 -6.47 -12.20 -12.52
CA ILE A 81 -6.03 -10.91 -12.01
C ILE A 81 -4.50 -10.86 -12.03
N VAL A 82 -3.92 -9.92 -12.78
CA VAL A 82 -2.50 -9.58 -12.69
C VAL A 82 -2.37 -8.38 -11.75
N PHE A 83 -1.84 -8.61 -10.56
CA PHE A 83 -1.81 -7.61 -9.51
C PHE A 83 -0.45 -6.89 -9.47
N CYS A 84 -0.35 -5.73 -10.09
CA CYS A 84 0.84 -4.86 -10.07
C CYS A 84 0.86 -4.01 -8.79
N GLY A 85 1.36 -4.61 -7.74
CA GLY A 85 1.49 -4.05 -6.40
C GLY A 85 2.56 -4.81 -5.64
N VAL A 86 2.30 -5.10 -4.37
CA VAL A 86 3.16 -5.91 -3.51
C VAL A 86 2.43 -7.15 -3.00
N HIS A 87 3.17 -8.12 -2.46
CA HIS A 87 2.71 -9.46 -2.17
C HIS A 87 1.41 -9.49 -1.34
N PHE A 88 1.34 -8.80 -0.21
CA PHE A 88 0.16 -8.79 0.65
C PHE A 88 -1.11 -8.24 -0.04
N MET A 89 -0.96 -7.42 -1.09
CA MET A 89 -2.09 -6.91 -1.88
C MET A 89 -2.62 -7.98 -2.82
N ALA A 90 -1.72 -8.74 -3.46
CA ALA A 90 -2.10 -9.87 -4.30
C ALA A 90 -2.74 -10.99 -3.46
N GLU A 91 -2.24 -11.25 -2.24
CA GLU A 91 -2.90 -12.13 -1.26
C GLU A 91 -4.32 -11.64 -0.94
N SER A 92 -4.49 -10.35 -0.64
CA SER A 92 -5.81 -9.77 -0.35
C SER A 92 -6.78 -9.93 -1.52
N ALA A 93 -6.30 -9.76 -2.76
CA ALA A 93 -7.09 -10.02 -3.96
C ALA A 93 -7.47 -11.51 -4.07
N LYS A 94 -6.56 -12.43 -3.78
CA LYS A 94 -6.83 -13.88 -3.77
C LYS A 94 -7.83 -14.27 -2.69
N ILE A 95 -7.71 -13.72 -1.48
CA ILE A 95 -8.63 -13.97 -0.37
C ILE A 95 -10.06 -13.52 -0.71
N LEU A 96 -10.20 -12.34 -1.32
CA LEU A 96 -11.50 -11.79 -1.69
C LEU A 96 -12.09 -12.42 -2.97
N SER A 97 -11.25 -13.03 -3.80
CA SER A 97 -11.65 -13.70 -5.04
C SER A 97 -11.05 -15.10 -5.14
N PRO A 98 -11.39 -16.04 -4.25
CA PRO A 98 -10.73 -17.35 -4.15
C PRO A 98 -10.89 -18.19 -5.42
N GLY A 99 -11.97 -18.01 -6.18
CA GLY A 99 -12.22 -18.69 -7.44
C GLY A 99 -11.44 -18.15 -8.64
N LYS A 100 -10.75 -17.00 -8.49
CA LYS A 100 -9.96 -16.39 -9.55
C LYS A 100 -8.49 -16.75 -9.42
N ARG A 101 -7.79 -16.72 -10.54
CA ARG A 101 -6.34 -16.87 -10.57
C ARG A 101 -5.72 -15.48 -10.38
N VAL A 102 -4.88 -15.33 -9.35
CA VAL A 102 -4.24 -14.06 -9.01
C VAL A 102 -2.74 -14.20 -9.14
N PHE A 103 -2.11 -13.34 -9.90
CA PHE A 103 -0.68 -13.36 -10.18
C PHE A 103 0.01 -12.10 -9.66
N LEU A 104 1.16 -12.29 -9.01
CA LEU A 104 2.07 -11.22 -8.65
C LEU A 104 3.23 -11.21 -9.65
N PRO A 105 3.34 -10.24 -10.56
CA PRO A 105 4.28 -10.31 -11.68
C PRO A 105 5.75 -10.49 -11.30
N HIS A 106 6.16 -10.02 -10.11
CA HIS A 106 7.54 -10.11 -9.64
C HIS A 106 7.61 -10.54 -8.18
N LEU A 107 8.30 -11.66 -7.88
CA LEU A 107 8.40 -12.21 -6.51
C LEU A 107 9.13 -11.28 -5.53
N GLY A 108 10.02 -10.40 -6.01
CA GLY A 108 10.69 -9.39 -5.19
C GLY A 108 9.77 -8.23 -4.76
N ALA A 109 8.50 -8.20 -5.19
CA ALA A 109 7.53 -7.19 -4.80
C ALA A 109 6.97 -7.46 -3.39
N GLY A 110 7.84 -7.42 -2.38
CA GLY A 110 7.52 -7.57 -0.95
C GLY A 110 7.07 -6.26 -0.28
N CYS A 111 7.06 -6.26 1.06
CA CYS A 111 6.76 -5.05 1.85
C CYS A 111 7.43 -5.12 3.23
N ALA A 112 8.41 -4.27 3.49
CA ALA A 112 9.12 -4.24 4.77
C ALA A 112 8.20 -3.91 5.97
N LEU A 113 7.09 -3.20 5.76
CA LEU A 113 6.09 -2.97 6.81
C LEU A 113 5.28 -4.25 7.08
N ALA A 114 4.89 -4.98 6.04
CA ALA A 114 4.18 -6.25 6.21
C ALA A 114 5.07 -7.28 6.93
N ASP A 115 6.36 -7.30 6.63
CA ASP A 115 7.35 -8.18 7.26
C ASP A 115 7.69 -7.80 8.71
N ALA A 116 7.27 -6.61 9.18
CA ALA A 116 7.52 -6.16 10.56
C ALA A 116 6.65 -6.88 11.59
N ILE A 117 5.59 -7.58 11.17
CA ILE A 117 4.69 -8.32 12.05
C ILE A 117 4.51 -9.75 11.52
N THR A 118 4.58 -10.73 12.42
CA THR A 118 4.29 -12.13 12.16
C THR A 118 3.13 -12.60 13.03
N PRO A 119 2.49 -13.77 12.74
CA PRO A 119 1.48 -14.32 13.64
C PRO A 119 1.98 -14.48 15.07
N GLU A 120 3.20 -14.99 15.26
CA GLU A 120 3.79 -15.19 16.60
C GLU A 120 3.97 -13.85 17.34
N SER A 121 4.45 -12.80 16.65
CA SER A 121 4.60 -11.49 17.26
C SER A 121 3.26 -10.83 17.56
N LEU A 122 2.22 -11.11 16.77
CA LEU A 122 0.85 -10.67 17.04
C LEU A 122 0.28 -11.38 18.26
N ASP A 123 0.53 -12.67 18.44
CA ASP A 123 0.11 -13.42 19.63
C ASP A 123 0.78 -12.91 20.90
N ASP A 124 2.10 -12.64 20.86
CA ASP A 124 2.80 -11.99 21.97
C ASP A 124 2.17 -10.64 22.37
N TRP A 125 1.66 -9.90 21.39
CA TRP A 125 0.97 -8.64 21.65
C TRP A 125 -0.42 -8.83 22.22
N LYS A 126 -1.20 -9.80 21.72
CA LYS A 126 -2.51 -10.17 22.29
C LYS A 126 -2.38 -10.59 23.76
N GLU A 127 -1.31 -11.33 24.11
CA GLU A 127 -1.00 -11.70 25.50
C GLU A 127 -0.72 -10.50 26.41
N ARG A 128 -0.01 -9.48 25.89
CA ARG A 128 0.30 -8.23 26.62
C ARG A 128 -0.91 -7.33 26.79
N TYR A 129 -1.86 -7.40 25.88
CA TYR A 129 -3.06 -6.56 25.84
C TYR A 129 -4.36 -7.40 25.81
N PRO A 130 -4.62 -8.15 26.90
CA PRO A 130 -5.79 -9.02 26.94
C PRO A 130 -7.09 -8.24 26.86
N GLY A 131 -7.99 -8.70 25.99
CA GLY A 131 -9.31 -8.07 25.76
C GLY A 131 -9.30 -6.87 24.80
N TYR A 132 -8.17 -6.58 24.14
CA TYR A 132 -8.13 -5.62 23.05
C TYR A 132 -8.59 -6.27 21.75
N THR A 133 -9.32 -5.51 20.93
CA THR A 133 -9.73 -5.95 19.59
C THR A 133 -8.62 -5.61 18.59
N VAL A 134 -8.18 -6.61 17.84
CA VAL A 134 -7.11 -6.45 16.85
C VAL A 134 -7.64 -5.80 15.58
N VAL A 135 -7.11 -4.63 15.25
CA VAL A 135 -7.28 -3.94 13.97
C VAL A 135 -5.96 -3.98 13.21
N THR A 136 -5.96 -4.63 12.08
CA THR A 136 -4.74 -4.81 11.28
C THR A 136 -4.79 -4.01 10.00
N TYR A 137 -3.82 -3.13 9.83
CA TYR A 137 -3.58 -2.49 8.54
C TYR A 137 -3.24 -3.56 7.49
N VAL A 138 -3.85 -3.49 6.31
CA VAL A 138 -3.72 -4.51 5.24
C VAL A 138 -2.27 -4.80 4.82
N ASN A 139 -1.33 -3.91 5.17
CA ASN A 139 0.10 -4.12 5.00
C ASN A 139 0.62 -5.15 6.02
N SER A 140 0.17 -6.37 5.87
CA SER A 140 0.48 -7.55 6.70
C SER A 140 0.26 -8.81 5.84
N SER A 141 0.79 -9.95 6.26
CA SER A 141 0.58 -11.22 5.55
C SER A 141 -0.88 -11.74 5.68
N ALA A 142 -1.24 -12.72 4.87
CA ALA A 142 -2.54 -13.38 4.95
C ALA A 142 -2.77 -14.04 6.31
N GLU A 143 -1.73 -14.64 6.90
CA GLU A 143 -1.79 -15.30 8.22
C GLU A 143 -2.09 -14.28 9.32
N VAL A 144 -1.44 -13.12 9.32
CA VAL A 144 -1.71 -12.04 10.29
C VAL A 144 -3.13 -11.52 10.14
N LYS A 145 -3.64 -11.39 8.91
CA LYS A 145 -5.03 -11.01 8.65
C LYS A 145 -6.02 -12.06 9.17
N ALA A 146 -5.67 -13.34 9.05
CA ALA A 146 -6.52 -14.45 9.53
C ALA A 146 -6.73 -14.39 11.06
N GLU A 147 -5.74 -13.92 11.80
CA GLU A 147 -5.79 -13.77 13.25
C GLU A 147 -6.35 -12.44 13.74
N SER A 148 -6.73 -11.56 12.82
CA SER A 148 -7.22 -10.22 13.11
C SER A 148 -8.74 -10.16 13.16
N HIS A 149 -9.27 -9.29 14.03
CA HIS A 149 -10.72 -9.08 14.07
C HIS A 149 -11.24 -8.37 12.83
N ILE A 150 -10.53 -7.33 12.39
CA ILE A 150 -10.88 -6.52 11.22
C ILE A 150 -9.60 -5.94 10.61
N CYS A 151 -9.56 -5.86 9.29
CA CYS A 151 -8.52 -5.10 8.59
C CYS A 151 -8.93 -3.63 8.42
N CYS A 152 -7.96 -2.79 8.11
CA CYS A 152 -8.18 -1.43 7.65
C CYS A 152 -7.18 -1.06 6.55
N THR A 153 -7.47 0.03 5.85
CA THR A 153 -6.50 0.72 4.98
C THR A 153 -6.33 2.15 5.47
N SER A 154 -5.32 2.87 4.98
CA SER A 154 -5.19 4.31 5.24
C SER A 154 -6.40 5.13 4.76
N ALA A 155 -7.28 4.54 3.94
CA ALA A 155 -8.49 5.18 3.43
C ALA A 155 -9.70 5.08 4.37
N ASN A 156 -9.69 4.17 5.36
CA ASN A 156 -10.82 3.94 6.26
C ASN A 156 -10.42 3.56 7.70
N ALA A 157 -9.15 3.73 8.08
CA ALA A 157 -8.66 3.30 9.39
C ALA A 157 -9.38 4.00 10.56
N VAL A 158 -9.66 5.28 10.44
CA VAL A 158 -10.40 6.05 11.45
C VAL A 158 -11.83 5.55 11.57
N SER A 159 -12.53 5.37 10.44
CA SER A 159 -13.89 4.85 10.38
C SER A 159 -13.97 3.43 10.93
N VAL A 160 -13.00 2.57 10.60
CA VAL A 160 -12.90 1.19 11.13
C VAL A 160 -12.77 1.21 12.64
N VAL A 161 -11.81 1.93 13.20
CA VAL A 161 -11.61 1.98 14.66
C VAL A 161 -12.82 2.57 15.37
N ARG A 162 -13.44 3.60 14.79
CA ARG A 162 -14.65 4.24 15.37
C ARG A 162 -15.88 3.32 15.35
N SER A 163 -15.97 2.42 14.36
CA SER A 163 -17.11 1.50 14.20
C SER A 163 -17.13 0.33 15.20
N LEU A 164 -16.03 0.10 15.93
CA LEU A 164 -15.93 -1.02 16.87
C LEU A 164 -16.76 -0.75 18.14
N ASP A 165 -17.42 -1.76 18.64
CA ASP A 165 -18.16 -1.70 19.92
C ASP A 165 -17.28 -1.70 21.17
N THR A 166 -15.94 -1.86 21.01
CA THR A 166 -14.97 -1.86 22.10
C THR A 166 -14.22 -0.54 22.19
N ASP A 167 -13.85 -0.14 23.41
CA ASP A 167 -13.00 1.02 23.65
C ASP A 167 -11.50 0.67 23.60
N LYS A 168 -11.15 -0.62 23.54
CA LYS A 168 -9.77 -1.12 23.57
C LYS A 168 -9.38 -1.72 22.25
N VAL A 169 -8.41 -1.13 21.58
CA VAL A 169 -7.94 -1.51 20.23
C VAL A 169 -6.46 -1.79 20.22
N LEU A 170 -6.06 -2.90 19.65
CA LEU A 170 -4.67 -3.21 19.29
C LEU A 170 -4.49 -2.91 17.81
N PHE A 171 -3.78 -1.84 17.49
CA PHE A 171 -3.55 -1.38 16.11
C PHE A 171 -2.20 -1.86 15.60
N THR A 172 -2.18 -2.60 14.51
CA THR A 172 -0.99 -3.19 13.88
C THR A 172 -0.98 -2.97 12.36
N PRO A 173 0.18 -3.09 11.68
CA PRO A 173 1.53 -3.01 12.21
C PRO A 173 2.13 -1.60 12.22
N ASP A 174 1.52 -0.58 11.53
CA ASP A 174 2.13 0.73 11.32
C ASP A 174 1.91 1.68 12.49
N ARG A 175 3.02 2.07 13.13
CA ARG A 175 3.05 3.00 14.25
C ARG A 175 2.55 4.39 13.89
N ASN A 176 2.92 4.89 12.72
CA ASN A 176 2.60 6.26 12.32
C ASN A 176 1.11 6.38 11.99
N LEU A 177 0.57 5.44 11.20
CA LEU A 177 -0.86 5.36 10.94
C LEU A 177 -1.65 5.15 12.24
N GLY A 178 -1.17 4.26 13.13
CA GLY A 178 -1.81 4.02 14.44
C GLY A 178 -1.88 5.28 15.30
N ARG A 179 -0.82 6.11 15.32
CA ARG A 179 -0.81 7.41 16.01
C ARG A 179 -1.79 8.39 15.39
N TRP A 180 -1.80 8.50 14.06
CA TRP A 180 -2.77 9.31 13.34
C TRP A 180 -4.20 8.92 13.71
N VAL A 181 -4.51 7.62 13.71
CA VAL A 181 -5.83 7.11 14.09
C VAL A 181 -6.16 7.46 15.55
N ALA A 182 -5.22 7.26 16.48
CA ALA A 182 -5.43 7.57 17.90
C ALA A 182 -5.74 9.05 18.15
N GLU A 183 -5.15 9.96 17.40
CA GLU A 183 -5.48 11.39 17.46
C GLU A 183 -6.88 11.71 16.94
N GLN A 184 -7.38 10.96 15.96
CA GLN A 184 -8.71 11.14 15.38
C GLN A 184 -9.82 10.47 16.21
N VAL A 185 -9.49 9.50 17.08
CA VAL A 185 -10.43 8.73 17.89
C VAL A 185 -9.96 8.71 19.37
N PRO A 186 -9.85 9.89 20.01
CA PRO A 186 -9.29 10.02 21.35
C PRO A 186 -10.14 9.38 22.46
N GLU A 187 -11.39 8.99 22.13
CA GLU A 187 -12.30 8.28 23.03
C GLU A 187 -11.93 6.80 23.22
N LYS A 188 -11.03 6.24 22.39
CA LYS A 188 -10.60 4.84 22.48
C LYS A 188 -9.17 4.69 22.99
N GLU A 189 -8.94 3.65 23.75
CA GLU A 189 -7.60 3.25 24.19
C GLU A 189 -6.92 2.39 23.11
N ILE A 190 -5.92 2.94 22.43
CA ILE A 190 -5.27 2.27 21.30
C ILE A 190 -3.83 1.89 21.67
N ALA A 191 -3.57 0.60 21.80
CA ALA A 191 -2.21 0.06 21.85
C ALA A 191 -1.67 -0.08 20.43
N ILE A 192 -0.53 0.54 20.15
CA ILE A 192 0.03 0.66 18.80
C ILE A 192 1.28 -0.19 18.67
N TYR A 193 1.31 -1.07 17.67
CA TYR A 193 2.49 -1.86 17.31
C TYR A 193 3.61 -0.96 16.76
N ASP A 194 4.90 -1.35 16.94
CA ASP A 194 6.04 -0.49 16.64
C ASP A 194 6.68 -0.76 15.26
N GLY A 195 5.91 -1.17 14.28
CA GLY A 195 6.34 -1.27 12.89
C GLY A 195 6.21 0.07 12.15
N VAL A 196 6.95 0.25 11.06
CA VAL A 196 6.90 1.46 10.23
C VAL A 196 7.12 1.13 8.76
N CYS A 197 6.53 1.93 7.87
CA CYS A 197 6.89 1.94 6.47
C CYS A 197 8.20 2.73 6.29
N PRO A 198 9.33 2.08 5.90
CA PRO A 198 10.61 2.78 5.77
C PRO A 198 10.57 3.93 4.76
N THR A 199 9.78 3.79 3.68
CA THR A 199 9.64 4.83 2.64
C THR A 199 9.00 6.11 3.19
N HIS A 200 8.04 6.00 4.11
CA HIS A 200 7.39 7.16 4.70
C HIS A 200 8.09 7.65 5.97
N ASP A 201 8.61 6.72 6.81
CA ASP A 201 9.27 7.08 8.07
C ASP A 201 10.64 7.77 7.87
N VAL A 202 11.27 7.64 6.70
CA VAL A 202 12.51 8.37 6.36
C VAL A 202 12.28 9.88 6.19
N LEU A 203 11.09 10.31 5.77
CA LEU A 203 10.75 11.71 5.57
C LEU A 203 10.71 12.46 6.91
N ARG A 204 11.27 13.66 6.91
CA ARG A 204 11.32 14.57 8.07
C ARG A 204 10.64 15.89 7.76
N GLN A 205 10.06 16.52 8.77
CA GLN A 205 9.52 17.88 8.65
C GLN A 205 10.53 18.88 8.06
N ALA A 206 11.82 18.72 8.39
CA ALA A 206 12.87 19.58 7.85
C ALA A 206 12.95 19.53 6.31
N SER A 207 12.76 18.34 5.69
CA SER A 207 12.71 18.20 4.23
C SER A 207 11.49 18.89 3.65
N VAL A 208 10.32 18.70 4.25
CA VAL A 208 9.08 19.38 3.85
C VAL A 208 9.24 20.91 3.92
N ASN A 209 9.82 21.42 5.03
CA ASN A 209 10.04 22.85 5.22
C ASN A 209 11.05 23.42 4.22
N LEU A 210 12.09 22.65 3.86
CA LEU A 210 13.04 23.07 2.83
C LEU A 210 12.35 23.21 1.46
N THR A 211 11.54 22.22 1.07
CA THR A 211 10.76 22.29 -0.17
C THR A 211 9.77 23.46 -0.13
N ARG A 212 9.13 23.73 1.02
CA ARG A 212 8.25 24.91 1.19
C ARG A 212 8.99 26.24 1.07
N THR A 213 10.28 26.32 1.36
CA THR A 213 11.07 27.54 1.17
C THR A 213 11.21 27.87 -0.32
N GLU A 214 11.25 26.88 -1.19
CA GLU A 214 11.27 27.07 -2.64
C GLU A 214 9.86 27.32 -3.23
N TYR A 215 8.82 26.75 -2.58
CA TYR A 215 7.42 26.86 -3.02
C TYR A 215 6.53 27.32 -1.86
N PRO A 216 6.64 28.58 -1.42
CA PRO A 216 5.98 29.06 -0.19
C PRO A 216 4.45 29.06 -0.26
N GLU A 217 3.87 29.12 -1.45
CA GLU A 217 2.42 29.06 -1.69
C GLU A 217 1.89 27.63 -1.85
N ALA A 218 2.75 26.61 -1.82
CA ALA A 218 2.34 25.25 -2.07
C ALA A 218 1.48 24.68 -0.94
N VAL A 219 0.44 23.94 -1.33
CA VAL A 219 -0.35 23.12 -0.41
C VAL A 219 0.39 21.81 -0.15
N VAL A 220 0.60 21.48 1.11
CA VAL A 220 1.25 20.20 1.52
C VAL A 220 0.18 19.16 1.80
N ILE A 221 0.29 18.01 1.13
CA ILE A 221 -0.58 16.85 1.34
C ILE A 221 0.30 15.67 1.77
N ALA A 222 -0.01 15.04 2.90
CA ALA A 222 0.76 13.94 3.47
C ALA A 222 -0.04 12.64 3.56
N HIS A 223 0.67 11.53 3.45
CA HIS A 223 0.11 10.21 3.79
C HIS A 223 0.20 9.96 5.30
N PRO A 224 -0.79 9.33 5.94
CA PRO A 224 -0.77 9.09 7.39
C PRO A 224 0.30 8.09 7.88
N GLU A 225 0.96 7.35 6.99
CA GLU A 225 2.18 6.58 7.30
C GLU A 225 3.42 7.46 7.52
N CYS A 226 3.35 8.75 7.18
CA CYS A 226 4.43 9.68 7.49
C CYS A 226 4.55 9.89 9.01
N ARG A 227 5.75 10.26 9.43
CA ARG A 227 6.01 10.65 10.83
C ARG A 227 5.09 11.79 11.25
N GLN A 228 4.79 11.82 12.55
CA GLN A 228 3.92 12.83 13.13
C GLN A 228 4.37 14.26 12.83
N ASP A 229 5.66 14.56 12.87
CA ASP A 229 6.20 15.88 12.55
C ASP A 229 5.92 16.31 11.09
N VAL A 230 5.82 15.36 10.16
CA VAL A 230 5.44 15.60 8.77
C VAL A 230 3.93 15.80 8.64
N VAL A 231 3.15 14.96 9.31
CA VAL A 231 1.68 15.04 9.36
C VAL A 231 1.23 16.38 9.92
N GLU A 232 1.82 16.85 11.01
CA GLU A 232 1.54 18.16 11.64
C GLU A 232 1.90 19.35 10.73
N ALA A 233 2.87 19.19 9.83
CA ALA A 233 3.26 20.22 8.86
C ALA A 233 2.38 20.24 7.59
N ALA A 234 1.52 19.24 7.40
CA ALA A 234 0.65 19.12 6.22
C ALA A 234 -0.63 19.95 6.36
N HIS A 235 -1.19 20.36 5.24
CA HIS A 235 -2.51 21.00 5.16
C HIS A 235 -3.63 19.94 5.09
N GLU A 236 -3.34 18.80 4.46
CA GLU A 236 -4.23 17.65 4.35
C GLU A 236 -3.46 16.38 4.64
N VAL A 237 -4.12 15.45 5.35
CA VAL A 237 -3.59 14.10 5.63
C VAL A 237 -4.62 13.08 5.15
N CYS A 238 -4.23 12.23 4.20
CA CYS A 238 -5.16 11.30 3.58
C CYS A 238 -4.45 10.15 2.84
N SER A 239 -5.23 9.13 2.46
CA SER A 239 -4.78 8.03 1.59
C SER A 239 -4.43 8.53 0.19
N THR A 240 -3.84 7.67 -0.65
CA THR A 240 -3.46 8.05 -2.03
C THR A 240 -4.69 8.48 -2.87
N THR A 241 -5.80 7.76 -2.80
CA THR A 241 -7.05 8.21 -3.45
C THR A 241 -7.61 9.48 -2.80
N GLY A 242 -7.43 9.63 -1.49
CA GLY A 242 -7.77 10.86 -0.76
C GLY A 242 -6.99 12.08 -1.26
N MET A 243 -5.73 11.90 -1.71
CA MET A 243 -4.92 12.99 -2.27
C MET A 243 -5.53 13.60 -3.54
N LEU A 244 -6.15 12.78 -4.40
CA LEU A 244 -6.87 13.28 -5.57
C LEU A 244 -8.02 14.21 -5.15
N LYS A 245 -8.81 13.80 -4.16
CA LYS A 245 -9.90 14.61 -3.60
C LYS A 245 -9.38 15.86 -2.86
N ALA A 246 -8.24 15.74 -2.16
CA ALA A 246 -7.62 16.87 -1.46
C ALA A 246 -7.19 17.98 -2.44
N VAL A 247 -6.66 17.63 -3.61
CA VAL A 247 -6.34 18.62 -4.66
C VAL A 247 -7.58 19.38 -5.13
N GLU A 248 -8.74 18.72 -5.22
CA GLU A 248 -10.02 19.33 -5.62
C GLU A 248 -10.52 20.38 -4.60
N LYS A 249 -10.17 20.23 -3.31
CA LYS A 249 -10.50 21.22 -2.25
C LYS A 249 -9.78 22.56 -2.45
N TYR A 250 -8.67 22.58 -3.21
CA TYR A 250 -7.84 23.76 -3.43
C TYR A 250 -7.83 24.17 -4.93
N PRO A 251 -8.96 24.58 -5.50
CA PRO A 251 -9.09 24.86 -6.94
C PRO A 251 -8.14 25.95 -7.44
N HIS A 252 -7.79 26.92 -6.58
CA HIS A 252 -6.93 28.04 -6.92
C HIS A 252 -5.43 27.76 -6.71
N ALA A 253 -5.07 26.74 -5.92
CA ALA A 253 -3.68 26.36 -5.73
C ALA A 253 -3.11 25.75 -7.00
N LYS A 254 -1.90 26.17 -7.37
CA LYS A 254 -1.19 25.69 -8.57
C LYS A 254 -0.07 24.72 -8.23
N ILE A 255 0.44 24.76 -7.00
CA ILE A 255 1.59 23.97 -6.58
C ILE A 255 1.20 23.15 -5.34
N PHE A 256 1.56 21.87 -5.36
CA PHE A 256 1.33 20.95 -4.26
C PHE A 256 2.63 20.22 -3.91
N ILE A 257 2.95 20.14 -2.63
CA ILE A 257 4.02 19.31 -2.10
C ILE A 257 3.41 18.01 -1.63
N ILE A 258 3.88 16.89 -2.17
CA ILE A 258 3.33 15.57 -1.95
C ILE A 258 4.26 14.76 -1.06
N ALA A 259 3.82 14.52 0.17
CA ALA A 259 4.54 13.77 1.20
C ALA A 259 4.05 12.31 1.22
N THR A 260 4.38 11.59 0.17
CA THR A 260 4.19 10.14 0.02
C THR A 260 5.13 9.59 -1.05
N GLU A 261 5.03 8.31 -1.36
CA GLU A 261 5.78 7.64 -2.42
C GLU A 261 5.58 8.34 -3.77
N SER A 262 6.66 8.53 -4.50
CA SER A 262 6.73 9.40 -5.69
C SER A 262 5.87 8.94 -6.88
N GLY A 263 5.48 7.66 -6.97
CA GLY A 263 4.57 7.16 -8.00
C GLY A 263 3.22 7.83 -8.00
N MET A 264 2.78 8.34 -6.83
CA MET A 264 1.53 9.09 -6.71
C MET A 264 1.50 10.35 -7.60
N ILE A 265 2.66 10.96 -7.85
CA ILE A 265 2.77 12.18 -8.67
C ILE A 265 2.28 11.93 -10.11
N HIS A 266 2.50 10.74 -10.66
CA HIS A 266 2.02 10.40 -12.00
C HIS A 266 0.49 10.51 -12.11
N GLN A 267 -0.24 9.93 -11.16
CA GLN A 267 -1.72 10.01 -11.13
C GLN A 267 -2.21 11.44 -10.92
N LEU A 268 -1.58 12.17 -10.02
CA LEU A 268 -1.92 13.57 -9.76
C LEU A 268 -1.70 14.44 -11.00
N ALA A 269 -0.56 14.31 -11.68
CA ALA A 269 -0.25 15.05 -12.90
C ALA A 269 -1.18 14.70 -14.06
N LYS A 270 -1.54 13.41 -14.19
CA LYS A 270 -2.50 12.92 -15.21
C LYS A 270 -3.90 13.49 -14.97
N ARG A 271 -4.34 13.55 -13.72
CA ARG A 271 -5.68 14.06 -13.34
C ARG A 271 -5.79 15.58 -13.38
N PHE A 272 -4.69 16.29 -13.04
CA PHE A 272 -4.66 17.76 -12.91
C PHE A 272 -3.49 18.35 -13.69
N PRO A 273 -3.54 18.33 -15.04
CA PRO A 273 -2.41 18.73 -15.89
C PRO A 273 -2.06 20.22 -15.82
N ASP A 274 -2.92 21.05 -15.23
CA ASP A 274 -2.72 22.48 -15.02
C ASP A 274 -2.05 22.82 -13.67
N LYS A 275 -1.72 21.78 -12.86
CA LYS A 275 -1.11 21.92 -11.54
C LYS A 275 0.27 21.26 -11.50
N GLN A 276 1.12 21.73 -10.59
CA GLN A 276 2.46 21.19 -10.37
C GLN A 276 2.50 20.42 -9.05
N PHE A 277 3.11 19.24 -9.10
CA PHE A 277 3.26 18.35 -7.95
C PHE A 277 4.74 18.11 -7.67
N ILE A 278 5.18 18.46 -6.46
CA ILE A 278 6.57 18.41 -6.01
C ILE A 278 6.69 17.33 -4.94
N PRO A 279 7.62 16.36 -5.05
CA PRO A 279 7.86 15.44 -3.96
C PRO A 279 8.40 16.18 -2.74
N ALA A 280 7.97 15.79 -1.53
CA ALA A 280 8.32 16.49 -0.30
C ALA A 280 9.82 16.42 0.07
N ASP A 281 10.58 15.51 -0.55
CA ASP A 281 12.03 15.36 -0.40
C ASP A 281 12.84 16.17 -1.44
N GLY A 282 12.21 17.03 -2.19
CA GLY A 282 12.63 17.70 -3.44
C GLY A 282 14.06 18.21 -3.56
N CYS A 283 14.80 18.36 -2.46
CA CYS A 283 16.12 18.98 -2.48
C CYS A 283 17.26 18.11 -1.94
N ILE A 284 17.02 16.94 -1.36
CA ILE A 284 18.03 16.22 -0.56
C ILE A 284 18.47 14.89 -1.21
N GLY A 285 17.95 14.53 -2.38
CA GLY A 285 18.39 13.34 -3.10
C GLY A 285 17.91 11.99 -2.53
N CYS A 286 17.14 12.01 -1.44
CA CYS A 286 16.41 10.85 -0.94
C CYS A 286 15.04 10.84 -1.60
N ARG A 287 14.92 10.23 -2.75
CA ARG A 287 13.64 10.08 -3.41
C ARG A 287 12.75 9.17 -2.57
N LEU A 288 11.50 9.61 -2.34
CA LEU A 288 10.46 8.80 -1.70
C LEU A 288 10.05 7.65 -2.64
N HIS A 289 10.93 6.68 -2.81
CA HIS A 289 10.73 5.52 -3.68
C HIS A 289 10.60 4.26 -2.82
N CYS A 290 9.51 3.54 -2.99
CA CYS A 290 9.38 2.19 -2.47
C CYS A 290 10.08 1.22 -3.44
N PRO A 291 11.20 0.58 -3.06
CA PRO A 291 11.90 -0.33 -3.96
C PRO A 291 11.03 -1.51 -4.39
N TYR A 292 10.17 -2.00 -3.51
CA TYR A 292 9.26 -3.11 -3.79
C TYR A 292 8.17 -2.77 -4.82
N MET A 293 7.69 -1.52 -4.84
CA MET A 293 6.71 -1.06 -5.83
C MET A 293 7.35 -0.76 -7.20
N LYS A 294 8.68 -0.68 -7.28
CA LYS A 294 9.41 -0.32 -8.51
C LYS A 294 10.06 -1.52 -9.20
N VAL A 295 9.99 -2.72 -8.61
CA VAL A 295 10.60 -3.91 -9.24
C VAL A 295 9.78 -4.45 -10.41
N THR A 296 8.46 -4.29 -10.39
CA THR A 296 7.57 -4.78 -11.43
C THR A 296 7.68 -3.92 -12.69
N GLY A 297 8.12 -4.52 -13.79
CA GLY A 297 8.20 -3.90 -15.11
C GLY A 297 7.22 -4.52 -16.11
N LEU A 298 7.19 -3.98 -17.33
CA LEU A 298 6.33 -4.48 -18.41
C LEU A 298 6.64 -5.95 -18.76
N GLN A 299 7.90 -6.37 -18.71
CA GLN A 299 8.30 -7.75 -18.98
C GLN A 299 7.73 -8.72 -17.95
N ASP A 300 7.67 -8.34 -16.67
CA ASP A 300 7.11 -9.17 -15.61
C ASP A 300 5.61 -9.39 -15.84
N VAL A 301 4.88 -8.33 -16.22
CA VAL A 301 3.45 -8.41 -16.58
C VAL A 301 3.25 -9.31 -17.80
N TYR A 302 4.10 -9.16 -18.82
CA TYR A 302 4.06 -10.00 -20.01
C TYR A 302 4.22 -11.48 -19.66
N PHE A 303 5.23 -11.84 -18.88
CA PHE A 303 5.48 -13.23 -18.48
C PHE A 303 4.46 -13.79 -17.50
N SER A 304 3.87 -12.96 -16.64
CA SER A 304 2.72 -13.37 -15.83
C SER A 304 1.55 -13.82 -16.70
N LEU A 305 1.29 -13.12 -17.80
CA LEU A 305 0.21 -13.48 -18.72
C LEU A 305 0.59 -14.65 -19.64
N LEU A 306 1.82 -14.69 -20.17
CA LEU A 306 2.25 -15.68 -21.13
C LEU A 306 2.49 -17.06 -20.50
N ASP A 307 3.25 -17.08 -19.41
CA ASP A 307 3.75 -18.30 -18.76
C ASP A 307 3.01 -18.61 -17.45
N GLU A 308 2.03 -17.78 -17.09
CA GLU A 308 1.25 -17.92 -15.84
C GLU A 308 2.15 -17.98 -14.60
N ARG A 309 3.14 -17.07 -14.52
CA ARG A 309 4.14 -17.08 -13.45
C ARG A 309 3.61 -16.44 -12.18
N PHE A 310 3.99 -17.05 -11.06
CA PHE A 310 3.81 -16.53 -9.71
C PHE A 310 2.34 -16.36 -9.30
N GLU A 311 1.56 -17.40 -9.53
CA GLU A 311 0.19 -17.48 -9.00
C GLU A 311 0.21 -17.50 -7.46
N ILE A 312 -0.61 -16.65 -6.86
CA ILE A 312 -0.82 -16.61 -5.40
C ILE A 312 -1.66 -17.80 -5.00
N THR A 313 -1.11 -18.62 -4.10
CA THR A 313 -1.79 -19.74 -3.47
C THR A 313 -1.74 -19.57 -1.95
N LEU A 314 -2.85 -19.85 -1.28
CA LEU A 314 -2.99 -19.74 0.17
C LEU A 314 -3.59 -21.03 0.70
N ASP A 315 -3.20 -21.41 1.91
CA ASP A 315 -3.84 -22.50 2.62
C ASP A 315 -5.30 -22.14 2.92
N GLU A 316 -6.21 -23.13 2.84
CA GLU A 316 -7.65 -22.88 2.94
C GLU A 316 -8.04 -22.27 4.31
N GLU A 317 -7.41 -22.71 5.40
CA GLU A 317 -7.64 -22.18 6.74
C GLU A 317 -7.25 -20.70 6.85
N VAL A 318 -6.10 -20.32 6.28
CA VAL A 318 -5.62 -18.93 6.22
C VAL A 318 -6.57 -18.08 5.37
N LEU A 319 -6.97 -18.61 4.21
CA LEU A 319 -7.88 -17.92 3.30
C LEU A 319 -9.23 -17.61 3.96
N GLU A 320 -9.83 -18.60 4.64
CA GLU A 320 -11.12 -18.42 5.34
C GLU A 320 -11.01 -17.44 6.50
N GLY A 321 -9.96 -17.55 7.34
CA GLY A 321 -9.72 -16.65 8.46
C GLY A 321 -9.52 -15.20 8.00
N ALA A 322 -8.65 -14.97 7.03
CA ALA A 322 -8.35 -13.65 6.50
C ALA A 322 -9.52 -13.01 5.75
N ARG A 323 -10.37 -13.81 5.10
CA ARG A 323 -11.53 -13.30 4.37
C ARG A 323 -12.47 -12.53 5.28
N LEU A 324 -12.77 -13.04 6.47
CA LEU A 324 -13.69 -12.38 7.39
C LEU A 324 -13.20 -11.00 7.84
N SER A 325 -11.89 -10.86 8.11
CA SER A 325 -11.31 -9.57 8.52
C SER A 325 -11.29 -8.55 7.38
N LEU A 326 -11.08 -8.99 6.14
CA LEU A 326 -11.13 -8.14 4.95
C LEU A 326 -12.57 -7.76 4.55
N GLU A 327 -13.54 -8.68 4.62
CA GLU A 327 -14.96 -8.39 4.35
C GLU A 327 -15.51 -7.36 5.35
N ARG A 328 -15.16 -7.47 6.64
CA ARG A 328 -15.49 -6.46 7.65
C ARG A 328 -14.92 -5.09 7.28
N MET A 329 -13.67 -5.04 6.84
CA MET A 329 -13.04 -3.80 6.37
C MET A 329 -13.79 -3.16 5.21
N MET A 330 -14.16 -3.98 4.20
CA MET A 330 -14.85 -3.49 3.01
C MET A 330 -16.25 -2.96 3.30
N ALA A 331 -16.90 -3.44 4.37
CA ALA A 331 -18.20 -2.95 4.82
C ALA A 331 -18.13 -1.55 5.46
N VAL A 332 -16.92 -1.06 5.82
CA VAL A 332 -16.74 0.26 6.45
C VAL A 332 -16.40 1.31 5.37
N PRO A 333 -17.10 2.43 5.31
CA PRO A 333 -16.86 3.47 4.32
C PRO A 333 -15.50 4.13 4.50
N ARG A 334 -15.00 4.78 3.43
CA ARG A 334 -13.78 5.59 3.46
C ARG A 334 -13.91 6.74 4.48
N ASP A 335 -12.79 7.12 5.06
CA ASP A 335 -12.67 8.36 5.82
C ASP A 335 -12.91 9.55 4.88
N ASN A 336 -13.59 10.58 5.37
CA ASN A 336 -13.95 11.75 4.56
C ASN A 336 -12.80 12.75 4.45
#